data_810aaf03da83a1529ea6bad31e028cfc
#
_entry.id   810aaf03da83a1529ea6bad31e028cfc
#
_cell.length_a   1.000
_cell.length_b   1.000
_cell.length_c   1.000
_cell.angle_alpha   90.00
_cell.angle_beta   90.00
_cell.angle_gamma   90.00
#
_symmetry.space_group_name_H-M   'P 1'
#
loop_
_entity.id
_entity.type
_entity.pdbx_description
1 polymer ?
#
loop_
_entity_poly.entity_id
_entity_poly.type
_entity_poly.pdbx_seq_one_letter_code
_entity_poly.pdbx_strand_id
1 'polypeptide(L)'
;ITAKNSVDNIGANIKANEDLIISAKDISNLSTLRINGHDLDRISTGENLASIEAKNISLDAKNDFQNSGASIKADEDLTITAKNVNIDTIEENRYFHSGDSKNYLTIDNKSNISSNIEGNNININAKNDVDIKGSNIVAKGEANIKADGDVNIVSATDSEYLAHKESRKKKFGRSRSEETINYRTSNVASNVIGDKVNITSGKDVNILGSNVVAQDSGNISAKGNITEAATKDINYSYHQKTKKGFGGLTGKSVTEELHQEINAESNLYVKNKAVIDGDIKVLGSNLVLGDNSIINGKLTTDSNELHSSYSLEEKKKGFSSSIGSGGFSVGYGKSQSKLKEKDLTNAKSNLVLGDNVTLNKGAEITATNFTHGKVTVNNGDVKFGARKDTRDVE
;
A
#
# COMPACT_ATOMS: atom_id res chain seq x y z
N ILE A 1 12.42 29.62 -16.88
CA ILE A 1 13.07 28.62 -17.76
C ILE A 1 12.07 28.20 -18.82
N THR A 2 12.41 28.38 -20.09
CA THR A 2 11.52 27.97 -21.21
C THR A 2 12.30 27.07 -22.17
N ALA A 3 11.76 25.88 -22.46
CA ALA A 3 12.34 24.94 -23.41
C ALA A 3 11.29 24.44 -24.42
N LYS A 4 11.73 24.15 -25.64
CA LYS A 4 10.84 23.63 -26.69
C LYS A 4 10.43 22.17 -26.42
N ASN A 5 11.35 21.36 -25.95
CA ASN A 5 11.14 19.93 -25.72
C ASN A 5 11.00 19.62 -24.22
N SER A 6 12.08 19.46 -23.47
CA SER A 6 12.01 19.10 -22.06
C SER A 6 12.85 20.02 -21.17
N VAL A 7 12.46 20.05 -19.89
CA VAL A 7 13.29 20.50 -18.78
C VAL A 7 13.41 19.32 -17.82
N ASP A 8 14.60 18.77 -17.70
CA ASP A 8 14.87 17.60 -16.89
C ASP A 8 15.81 17.99 -15.75
N ASN A 9 15.31 18.00 -14.52
CA ASN A 9 16.08 18.13 -13.28
C ASN A 9 16.36 16.72 -12.75
N ILE A 10 17.55 16.23 -13.00
CA ILE A 10 17.94 14.86 -12.62
C ILE A 10 19.02 14.90 -11.55
N GLY A 11 18.69 14.51 -10.32
CA GLY A 11 19.59 14.49 -9.17
C GLY A 11 20.20 15.87 -8.86
N ALA A 12 19.52 16.96 -9.18
CA ALA A 12 20.02 18.32 -9.04
C ALA A 12 19.00 19.23 -8.34
N ASN A 13 19.43 20.40 -7.91
CA ASN A 13 18.61 21.38 -7.23
C ASN A 13 18.40 22.61 -8.10
N ILE A 14 17.15 22.97 -8.35
CA ILE A 14 16.77 24.24 -8.98
C ILE A 14 16.24 25.13 -7.87
N LYS A 15 16.87 26.30 -7.69
CA LYS A 15 16.46 27.25 -6.65
C LYS A 15 16.33 28.66 -7.21
N ALA A 16 15.23 29.33 -6.86
CA ALA A 16 15.02 30.75 -7.09
C ALA A 16 14.62 31.44 -5.77
N ASN A 17 15.03 32.70 -5.59
CA ASN A 17 14.67 33.44 -4.37
C ASN A 17 13.26 34.03 -4.43
N GLU A 18 12.75 34.25 -5.63
CA GLU A 18 11.43 34.81 -5.89
C GLU A 18 10.61 33.81 -6.74
N ASP A 19 10.03 34.26 -7.83
CA ASP A 19 9.20 33.43 -8.69
C ASP A 19 10.04 32.52 -9.61
N LEU A 20 9.64 31.25 -9.70
CA LEU A 20 10.19 30.28 -10.64
C LEU A 20 9.10 29.84 -11.61
N ILE A 21 9.31 30.12 -12.90
CA ILE A 21 8.43 29.66 -13.96
C ILE A 21 9.22 28.71 -14.86
N ILE A 22 8.73 27.50 -15.03
CA ILE A 22 9.28 26.49 -15.97
C ILE A 22 8.17 26.14 -16.97
N SER A 23 8.46 26.30 -18.27
CA SER A 23 7.54 25.91 -19.33
C SER A 23 8.26 25.08 -20.39
N ALA A 24 7.73 23.89 -20.70
CA ALA A 24 8.27 22.98 -21.68
C ALA A 24 7.17 22.08 -22.28
N LYS A 25 7.55 21.19 -23.21
CA LYS A 25 6.68 20.11 -23.62
C LYS A 25 6.55 19.08 -22.49
N ASP A 26 7.68 18.66 -21.91
CA ASP A 26 7.74 17.72 -20.81
C ASP A 26 8.60 18.32 -19.67
N ILE A 27 8.22 18.10 -18.42
CA ILE A 27 8.99 18.56 -17.25
C ILE A 27 9.20 17.36 -16.33
N SER A 28 10.46 17.11 -15.97
CA SER A 28 10.85 16.02 -15.08
C SER A 28 11.67 16.53 -13.90
N ASN A 29 11.33 16.11 -12.69
CA ASN A 29 12.10 16.32 -11.46
C ASN A 29 12.35 14.95 -10.83
N LEU A 30 13.53 14.38 -11.08
CA LEU A 30 13.84 12.99 -10.83
C LEU A 30 15.07 12.86 -9.91
N SER A 31 14.92 12.20 -8.80
CA SER A 31 16.04 11.77 -7.99
C SER A 31 16.75 10.58 -8.63
N THR A 32 18.03 10.40 -8.32
CA THR A 32 18.82 9.32 -8.87
C THR A 32 19.17 8.27 -7.82
N LEU A 33 19.45 7.06 -8.30
CA LEU A 33 19.91 5.95 -7.49
C LEU A 33 21.38 5.69 -7.77
N ARG A 34 22.13 5.47 -6.71
CA ARG A 34 23.47 4.89 -6.79
C ARG A 34 23.37 3.38 -6.67
N ILE A 35 23.91 2.68 -7.64
CA ILE A 35 23.97 1.22 -7.64
C ILE A 35 25.40 0.80 -7.33
N ASN A 36 25.60 0.07 -6.25
CA ASN A 36 26.87 -0.50 -5.83
C ASN A 36 26.77 -2.03 -5.81
N GLY A 37 27.89 -2.71 -6.13
CA GLY A 37 27.97 -4.15 -6.07
C GLY A 37 27.82 -4.82 -7.44
N HIS A 38 27.36 -6.06 -7.43
CA HIS A 38 27.21 -6.92 -8.60
C HIS A 38 25.93 -7.77 -8.49
N ASP A 39 25.65 -8.61 -9.47
CA ASP A 39 24.39 -9.33 -9.61
C ASP A 39 23.92 -10.10 -8.36
N LEU A 40 24.85 -10.62 -7.55
CA LEU A 40 24.56 -11.40 -6.34
C LEU A 40 24.66 -10.59 -5.03
N ASP A 41 25.21 -9.40 -5.09
CA ASP A 41 25.31 -8.49 -3.95
C ASP A 41 25.21 -7.04 -4.45
N ARG A 42 24.01 -6.51 -4.46
CA ARG A 42 23.69 -5.20 -5.02
C ARG A 42 22.93 -4.36 -4.02
N ILE A 43 23.34 -3.11 -3.92
CA ILE A 43 22.65 -2.08 -3.17
C ILE A 43 22.32 -0.95 -4.14
N SER A 44 21.06 -0.59 -4.22
CA SER A 44 20.55 0.60 -4.90
C SER A 44 19.98 1.55 -3.85
N THR A 45 20.57 2.73 -3.69
CA THR A 45 20.17 3.74 -2.70
C THR A 45 20.02 5.09 -3.36
N GLY A 46 19.15 5.95 -2.82
CA GLY A 46 19.06 7.35 -3.23
C GLY A 46 20.41 8.03 -3.08
N GLU A 47 20.90 8.65 -4.16
CA GLU A 47 22.20 9.34 -4.14
C GLU A 47 22.00 10.85 -4.21
N ASN A 48 21.37 11.32 -5.28
CA ASN A 48 21.11 12.73 -5.48
C ASN A 48 19.59 12.93 -5.53
N LEU A 49 19.04 13.48 -4.46
CA LEU A 49 17.62 13.81 -4.40
C LEU A 49 17.40 15.14 -5.12
N ALA A 50 16.60 15.11 -6.17
CA ALA A 50 16.27 16.30 -6.93
C ALA A 50 15.35 17.22 -6.14
N SER A 51 15.53 18.52 -6.27
CA SER A 51 14.63 19.50 -5.67
C SER A 51 14.36 20.70 -6.57
N ILE A 52 13.18 21.31 -6.40
CA ILE A 52 12.79 22.59 -6.96
C ILE A 52 12.28 23.46 -5.81
N GLU A 53 12.91 24.59 -5.58
CA GLU A 53 12.59 25.49 -4.46
C GLU A 53 12.45 26.94 -4.95
N ALA A 54 11.38 27.61 -4.56
CA ALA A 54 11.20 29.04 -4.80
C ALA A 54 10.12 29.63 -3.88
N LYS A 55 9.94 30.96 -3.93
CA LYS A 55 8.83 31.61 -3.25
C LYS A 55 7.51 31.21 -3.88
N ASN A 56 7.35 31.42 -5.18
CA ASN A 56 6.25 30.92 -5.98
C ASN A 56 6.78 30.04 -7.11
N ILE A 57 6.07 28.95 -7.42
CA ILE A 57 6.47 27.98 -8.46
C ILE A 57 5.33 27.79 -9.43
N SER A 58 5.63 27.94 -10.73
CA SER A 58 4.72 27.61 -11.83
C SER A 58 5.40 26.65 -12.82
N LEU A 59 4.88 25.44 -12.93
CA LEU A 59 5.37 24.38 -13.81
C LEU A 59 4.30 24.09 -14.87
N ASP A 60 4.57 24.47 -16.13
CA ASP A 60 3.65 24.30 -17.25
C ASP A 60 4.24 23.31 -18.28
N ALA A 61 3.81 22.06 -18.20
CA ALA A 61 4.14 21.02 -19.14
C ALA A 61 3.00 20.83 -20.15
N LYS A 62 3.29 20.98 -21.47
CA LYS A 62 2.27 20.78 -22.51
C LYS A 62 1.82 19.32 -22.59
N ASN A 63 2.66 18.39 -22.16
CA ASN A 63 2.45 16.94 -22.20
C ASN A 63 2.55 16.37 -20.77
N ASP A 64 3.73 15.90 -20.36
CA ASP A 64 3.88 15.16 -19.13
C ASP A 64 4.68 15.94 -18.09
N PHE A 65 4.16 15.94 -16.86
CA PHE A 65 4.88 16.35 -15.67
C PHE A 65 5.17 15.11 -14.82
N GLN A 66 6.45 14.91 -14.47
CA GLN A 66 6.90 13.81 -13.62
C GLN A 66 7.73 14.32 -12.45
N ASN A 67 7.39 13.89 -11.24
CA ASN A 67 8.17 14.10 -10.02
C ASN A 67 8.36 12.74 -9.33
N SER A 68 9.61 12.22 -9.28
CA SER A 68 9.85 10.89 -8.73
C SER A 68 10.94 10.89 -7.67
N GLY A 69 10.56 10.51 -6.45
CA GLY A 69 11.43 10.52 -5.27
C GLY A 69 12.06 11.88 -4.99
N ALA A 70 11.41 12.96 -5.43
CA ALA A 70 11.97 14.30 -5.48
C ALA A 70 11.09 15.29 -4.73
N SER A 71 11.66 16.45 -4.35
CA SER A 71 10.92 17.47 -3.63
C SER A 71 10.62 18.70 -4.50
N ILE A 72 9.45 19.30 -4.26
CA ILE A 72 9.08 20.62 -4.77
C ILE A 72 8.57 21.42 -3.59
N LYS A 73 9.18 22.58 -3.33
CA LYS A 73 8.82 23.42 -2.19
C LYS A 73 8.62 24.87 -2.62
N ALA A 74 7.39 25.33 -2.53
CA ALA A 74 7.06 26.73 -2.62
C ALA A 74 6.83 27.32 -1.23
N ASP A 75 7.36 28.49 -0.96
CA ASP A 75 7.08 29.19 0.30
C ASP A 75 5.64 29.73 0.32
N GLU A 76 5.11 30.12 -0.86
CA GLU A 76 3.75 30.60 -1.08
C GLU A 76 2.99 29.65 -2.03
N ASP A 77 2.82 30.01 -3.29
CA ASP A 77 1.93 29.29 -4.22
C ASP A 77 2.70 28.36 -5.15
N LEU A 78 2.17 27.16 -5.33
CA LEU A 78 2.62 26.19 -6.32
C LEU A 78 1.52 25.87 -7.31
N THR A 79 1.83 25.99 -8.60
CA THR A 79 0.94 25.56 -9.68
C THR A 79 1.66 24.58 -10.60
N ILE A 80 1.03 23.43 -10.84
CA ILE A 80 1.45 22.43 -11.81
C ILE A 80 0.33 22.29 -12.84
N THR A 81 0.64 22.51 -14.11
CA THR A 81 -0.30 22.29 -15.22
C THR A 81 0.34 21.35 -16.23
N ALA A 82 -0.37 20.28 -16.60
CA ALA A 82 0.12 19.32 -17.59
C ALA A 82 -1.04 18.64 -18.34
N LYS A 83 -0.70 17.79 -19.31
CA LYS A 83 -1.64 16.84 -19.86
C LYS A 83 -1.80 15.65 -18.90
N ASN A 84 -0.68 15.07 -18.43
CA ASN A 84 -0.64 14.06 -17.38
C ASN A 84 0.27 14.54 -16.26
N VAL A 85 -0.14 14.32 -15.01
CA VAL A 85 0.66 14.61 -13.81
C VAL A 85 0.96 13.31 -13.09
N ASN A 86 2.24 12.98 -12.96
CA ASN A 86 2.72 11.79 -12.26
C ASN A 86 3.65 12.18 -11.11
N ILE A 87 3.27 11.84 -9.89
CA ILE A 87 4.01 12.08 -8.65
C ILE A 87 4.22 10.72 -7.99
N ASP A 88 5.42 10.15 -8.15
CA ASP A 88 5.74 8.78 -7.77
C ASP A 88 6.96 8.72 -6.84
N THR A 89 7.20 7.56 -6.30
CA THR A 89 8.38 7.20 -5.52
C THR A 89 9.53 6.79 -6.45
N ILE A 90 10.73 6.67 -5.88
CA ILE A 90 11.80 5.83 -6.45
C ILE A 90 12.08 4.67 -5.50
N GLU A 91 12.36 3.48 -6.05
CA GLU A 91 12.56 2.27 -5.27
C GLU A 91 14.05 2.02 -5.00
N GLU A 92 14.45 2.06 -3.74
CA GLU A 92 15.72 1.51 -3.28
C GLU A 92 15.63 -0.02 -3.17
N ASN A 93 16.76 -0.71 -3.40
CA ASN A 93 16.80 -2.15 -3.31
C ASN A 93 18.09 -2.64 -2.65
N ARG A 94 17.97 -3.56 -1.71
CA ARG A 94 19.09 -4.33 -1.15
C ARG A 94 18.92 -5.79 -1.55
N TYR A 95 19.67 -6.23 -2.53
CA TYR A 95 19.72 -7.62 -2.98
C TYR A 95 21.03 -8.28 -2.58
N PHE A 96 20.94 -9.45 -1.96
CA PHE A 96 22.06 -10.30 -1.62
C PHE A 96 21.71 -11.76 -1.82
N HIS A 97 22.55 -12.48 -2.52
CA HIS A 97 22.45 -13.94 -2.61
C HIS A 97 23.83 -14.58 -2.45
N SER A 98 23.90 -15.59 -1.60
CA SER A 98 25.14 -16.37 -1.40
C SER A 98 24.77 -17.83 -1.16
N GLY A 99 25.59 -18.72 -1.72
CA GLY A 99 25.47 -20.17 -1.52
C GLY A 99 25.00 -20.96 -2.73
N ASP A 100 24.50 -22.15 -2.47
CA ASP A 100 24.03 -23.12 -3.47
C ASP A 100 22.63 -23.66 -3.09
N SER A 101 22.08 -24.55 -3.87
CA SER A 101 20.75 -25.14 -3.61
C SER A 101 20.59 -25.85 -2.26
N LYS A 102 21.70 -26.14 -1.56
CA LYS A 102 21.70 -26.84 -0.26
C LYS A 102 21.93 -25.90 0.92
N ASN A 103 22.73 -24.87 0.71
CA ASN A 103 23.06 -23.88 1.72
C ASN A 103 23.08 -22.51 1.05
N TYR A 104 22.12 -21.66 1.39
CA TYR A 104 22.01 -20.33 0.81
C TYR A 104 21.42 -19.32 1.80
N LEU A 105 21.74 -18.09 1.52
CA LEU A 105 21.09 -16.91 2.09
C LEU A 105 20.70 -15.98 0.94
N THR A 106 19.43 -15.58 0.91
CA THR A 106 18.92 -14.56 -0.02
C THR A 106 18.23 -13.48 0.78
N ILE A 107 18.57 -12.23 0.48
CA ILE A 107 17.89 -11.02 0.99
C ILE A 107 17.48 -10.23 -0.23
N ASP A 108 16.23 -9.78 -0.27
CA ASP A 108 15.71 -8.86 -1.30
C ASP A 108 14.74 -7.89 -0.63
N ASN A 109 15.27 -6.74 -0.22
CA ASN A 109 14.50 -5.71 0.46
C ASN A 109 14.35 -4.52 -0.46
N LYS A 110 13.13 -4.02 -0.56
CA LYS A 110 12.75 -2.86 -1.35
C LYS A 110 12.12 -1.82 -0.46
N SER A 111 12.52 -0.57 -0.63
CA SER A 111 11.94 0.57 0.06
C SER A 111 11.74 1.74 -0.89
N ASN A 112 10.68 2.49 -0.67
CA ASN A 112 10.29 3.61 -1.52
C ASN A 112 10.72 4.94 -0.90
N ILE A 113 11.41 5.77 -1.68
CA ILE A 113 11.63 7.19 -1.36
C ILE A 113 10.47 7.98 -1.95
N SER A 114 9.64 8.55 -1.09
CA SER A 114 8.48 9.34 -1.50
C SER A 114 8.86 10.67 -2.14
N SER A 115 8.07 11.11 -3.10
CA SER A 115 8.06 12.51 -3.51
C SER A 115 7.37 13.39 -2.47
N ASN A 116 7.84 14.63 -2.30
CA ASN A 116 7.24 15.58 -1.37
C ASN A 116 6.97 16.91 -2.09
N ILE A 117 5.74 17.35 -2.10
CA ILE A 117 5.28 18.61 -2.67
C ILE A 117 4.69 19.46 -1.56
N GLU A 118 5.30 20.61 -1.30
CA GLU A 118 4.93 21.52 -0.21
C GLU A 118 4.66 22.92 -0.75
N GLY A 119 3.65 23.59 -0.18
CA GLY A 119 3.33 24.99 -0.48
C GLY A 119 2.32 25.57 0.50
N ASN A 120 2.06 26.89 0.37
CA ASN A 120 0.93 27.48 1.07
C ASN A 120 -0.37 27.08 0.35
N ASN A 121 -0.48 27.39 -0.94
CA ASN A 121 -1.54 26.86 -1.79
C ASN A 121 -0.93 26.02 -2.92
N ILE A 122 -1.52 24.86 -3.19
CA ILE A 122 -1.06 23.94 -4.22
C ILE A 122 -2.19 23.73 -5.22
N ASN A 123 -1.91 24.00 -6.50
CA ASN A 123 -2.85 23.82 -7.60
C ASN A 123 -2.26 22.85 -8.62
N ILE A 124 -2.87 21.69 -8.78
CA ILE A 124 -2.50 20.66 -9.76
C ILE A 124 -3.63 20.52 -10.76
N ASN A 125 -3.33 20.78 -12.04
CA ASN A 125 -4.31 20.75 -13.13
C ASN A 125 -3.83 19.82 -14.25
N ALA A 126 -4.57 18.74 -14.51
CA ALA A 126 -4.30 17.81 -15.58
C ALA A 126 -5.44 17.79 -16.62
N LYS A 127 -5.09 17.73 -17.92
CA LYS A 127 -6.07 17.50 -19.02
C LYS A 127 -6.46 16.04 -19.16
N ASN A 128 -5.65 15.12 -18.63
CA ASN A 128 -5.95 13.71 -18.50
C ASN A 128 -5.95 13.37 -17.01
N ASP A 129 -4.99 12.56 -16.57
CA ASP A 129 -4.99 11.95 -15.25
C ASP A 129 -3.99 12.62 -14.30
N VAL A 130 -4.29 12.56 -13.01
CA VAL A 130 -3.37 12.86 -11.91
C VAL A 130 -3.11 11.57 -11.13
N ASP A 131 -1.86 11.10 -11.16
CA ASP A 131 -1.41 9.93 -10.43
C ASP A 131 -0.46 10.35 -9.29
N ILE A 132 -0.82 10.05 -8.05
CA ILE A 132 -0.03 10.30 -6.84
C ILE A 132 0.18 8.96 -6.15
N LYS A 133 1.41 8.45 -6.17
CA LYS A 133 1.72 7.12 -5.63
C LYS A 133 2.82 7.17 -4.58
N GLY A 134 2.50 6.69 -3.37
CA GLY A 134 3.43 6.65 -2.23
C GLY A 134 4.07 8.01 -1.90
N SER A 135 3.37 9.12 -2.15
CA SER A 135 3.93 10.47 -2.19
C SER A 135 3.09 11.47 -1.41
N ASN A 136 3.68 12.59 -1.02
CA ASN A 136 3.04 13.57 -0.14
C ASN A 136 2.79 14.89 -0.87
N ILE A 137 1.58 15.43 -0.72
CA ILE A 137 1.18 16.80 -1.08
C ILE A 137 0.69 17.47 0.18
N VAL A 138 1.40 18.51 0.64
CA VAL A 138 1.11 19.19 1.88
C VAL A 138 0.95 20.70 1.62
N ALA A 139 -0.29 21.15 1.63
CA ALA A 139 -0.64 22.55 1.57
C ALA A 139 -0.91 23.11 2.99
N LYS A 140 -0.41 24.29 3.31
CA LYS A 140 -0.78 24.97 4.57
C LYS A 140 -2.17 25.60 4.48
N GLY A 141 -2.60 26.04 3.29
CA GLY A 141 -3.91 26.55 2.96
C GLY A 141 -4.70 25.55 2.10
N GLU A 142 -4.74 25.77 0.79
CA GLU A 142 -5.59 25.02 -0.11
C GLU A 142 -4.78 24.01 -0.96
N ALA A 143 -5.21 22.74 -0.99
CA ALA A 143 -4.76 21.75 -1.95
C ALA A 143 -5.87 21.53 -2.99
N ASN A 144 -5.65 22.00 -4.21
CA ASN A 144 -6.58 21.89 -5.33
C ASN A 144 -6.01 20.92 -6.36
N ILE A 145 -6.69 19.80 -6.59
CA ILE A 145 -6.30 18.76 -7.55
C ILE A 145 -7.43 18.60 -8.55
N LYS A 146 -7.15 18.87 -9.82
CA LYS A 146 -8.13 18.75 -10.90
C LYS A 146 -7.59 17.93 -12.05
N ALA A 147 -8.38 16.96 -12.50
CA ALA A 147 -8.15 16.18 -13.70
C ALA A 147 -9.41 16.16 -14.58
N ASP A 148 -9.25 16.23 -15.91
CA ASP A 148 -10.35 15.93 -16.83
C ASP A 148 -10.57 14.42 -16.99
N GLY A 149 -9.57 13.59 -16.64
CA GLY A 149 -9.58 12.14 -16.48
C GLY A 149 -9.72 11.72 -15.02
N ASP A 150 -8.93 10.72 -14.59
CA ASP A 150 -8.96 10.13 -13.26
C ASP A 150 -8.02 10.89 -12.29
N VAL A 151 -8.38 10.88 -11.00
CA VAL A 151 -7.48 11.26 -9.91
C VAL A 151 -7.20 10.02 -9.06
N ASN A 152 -5.95 9.56 -9.08
CA ASN A 152 -5.49 8.39 -8.36
C ASN A 152 -4.53 8.80 -7.23
N ILE A 153 -4.93 8.57 -5.98
CA ILE A 153 -4.13 8.77 -4.77
C ILE A 153 -3.92 7.39 -4.17
N VAL A 154 -2.81 6.74 -4.52
CA VAL A 154 -2.59 5.33 -4.23
C VAL A 154 -1.29 5.12 -3.46
N SER A 155 -1.23 4.07 -2.68
CA SER A 155 -0.01 3.70 -1.98
C SER A 155 1.03 3.05 -2.89
N ALA A 156 2.30 3.17 -2.51
CA ALA A 156 3.38 2.27 -2.93
C ALA A 156 3.54 1.16 -1.90
N THR A 157 4.43 0.20 -2.17
CA THR A 157 4.65 -0.96 -1.28
C THR A 157 6.13 -1.18 -1.06
N ASP A 158 6.57 -1.18 0.20
CA ASP A 158 7.86 -1.69 0.61
C ASP A 158 7.79 -3.20 0.80
N SER A 159 8.91 -3.91 0.62
CA SER A 159 8.96 -5.34 0.85
C SER A 159 10.26 -5.80 1.46
N GLU A 160 10.17 -6.81 2.31
CA GLU A 160 11.31 -7.49 2.93
C GLU A 160 11.22 -8.98 2.61
N TYR A 161 12.26 -9.52 2.00
CA TYR A 161 12.37 -10.94 1.71
C TYR A 161 13.67 -11.50 2.28
N LEU A 162 13.56 -12.54 3.07
CA LEU A 162 14.66 -13.32 3.61
C LEU A 162 14.42 -14.80 3.35
N ALA A 163 15.35 -15.46 2.66
CA ALA A 163 15.33 -16.91 2.55
C ALA A 163 16.70 -17.48 2.95
N HIS A 164 16.69 -18.42 3.86
CA HIS A 164 17.89 -19.07 4.40
C HIS A 164 17.70 -20.58 4.44
N LYS A 165 18.71 -21.30 3.97
CA LYS A 165 18.76 -22.76 4.02
C LYS A 165 20.11 -23.24 4.48
N GLU A 166 20.09 -24.19 5.42
CA GLU A 166 21.25 -24.92 5.85
C GLU A 166 21.02 -26.43 5.71
N SER A 167 21.98 -27.14 5.11
CA SER A 167 21.98 -28.58 5.03
C SER A 167 23.33 -29.13 5.48
N ARG A 168 23.30 -30.00 6.47
CA ARG A 168 24.51 -30.65 7.02
C ARG A 168 24.40 -32.17 6.88
N LYS A 169 25.39 -32.76 6.22
CA LYS A 169 25.57 -34.20 6.19
C LYS A 169 26.43 -34.65 7.37
N LYS A 170 26.06 -35.78 7.98
CA LYS A 170 26.79 -36.44 9.07
C LYS A 170 27.18 -37.86 8.61
N LYS A 171 28.08 -38.50 9.38
CA LYS A 171 28.48 -39.90 9.11
C LYS A 171 27.28 -40.84 9.07
N PHE A 172 27.42 -41.95 8.36
CA PHE A 172 26.42 -43.01 8.20
C PHE A 172 25.09 -42.56 7.54
N GLY A 173 25.15 -41.65 6.55
CA GLY A 173 24.00 -41.21 5.80
C GLY A 173 22.97 -40.35 6.57
N ARG A 174 23.35 -39.89 7.76
CA ARG A 174 22.54 -38.92 8.51
C ARG A 174 22.61 -37.54 7.87
N SER A 175 21.52 -36.81 7.94
CA SER A 175 21.50 -35.40 7.51
C SER A 175 20.49 -34.58 8.29
N ARG A 176 20.71 -33.27 8.32
CA ARG A 176 19.73 -32.29 8.78
C ARG A 176 19.69 -31.17 7.74
N SER A 177 18.49 -30.74 7.40
CA SER A 177 18.25 -29.53 6.61
C SER A 177 17.24 -28.67 7.34
N GLU A 178 17.45 -27.39 7.29
CA GLU A 178 16.54 -26.37 7.82
C GLU A 178 16.44 -25.25 6.79
N GLU A 179 15.22 -24.86 6.46
CA GLU A 179 14.93 -23.81 5.50
C GLU A 179 13.90 -22.87 6.11
N THR A 180 14.17 -21.58 6.01
CA THR A 180 13.29 -20.50 6.48
C THR A 180 13.13 -19.51 5.36
N ILE A 181 11.89 -19.10 5.09
CA ILE A 181 11.56 -18.02 4.17
C ILE A 181 10.61 -17.08 4.91
N ASN A 182 10.92 -15.79 4.91
CA ASN A 182 10.06 -14.73 5.40
C ASN A 182 9.87 -13.71 4.28
N TYR A 183 8.64 -13.31 4.07
CA TYR A 183 8.27 -12.23 3.15
C TYR A 183 7.24 -11.34 3.83
N ARG A 184 7.51 -10.05 3.81
CA ARG A 184 6.62 -9.04 4.38
C ARG A 184 6.50 -7.86 3.44
N THR A 185 5.29 -7.33 3.32
CA THR A 185 5.06 -6.03 2.69
C THR A 185 4.62 -4.99 3.71
N SER A 186 4.82 -3.74 3.38
CA SER A 186 4.37 -2.60 4.15
C SER A 186 3.86 -1.50 3.23
N ASN A 187 2.66 -1.04 3.47
CA ASN A 187 2.03 0.03 2.73
C ASN A 187 2.77 1.36 2.93
N VAL A 188 3.08 2.05 1.84
CA VAL A 188 3.61 3.43 1.81
C VAL A 188 2.51 4.33 1.27
N ALA A 189 1.72 4.93 2.15
CA ALA A 189 0.57 5.72 1.79
C ALA A 189 0.96 7.01 1.05
N SER A 190 0.13 7.41 0.09
CA SER A 190 0.11 8.80 -0.36
C SER A 190 -0.68 9.67 0.62
N ASN A 191 -0.26 10.91 0.80
CA ASN A 191 -0.94 11.85 1.68
C ASN A 191 -1.23 13.15 0.93
N VAL A 192 -2.50 13.55 0.89
CA VAL A 192 -2.94 14.87 0.43
C VAL A 192 -3.52 15.61 1.63
N ILE A 193 -2.83 16.63 2.08
CA ILE A 193 -3.17 17.37 3.31
C ILE A 193 -3.28 18.85 3.01
N GLY A 194 -4.31 19.49 3.55
CA GLY A 194 -4.51 20.95 3.49
C GLY A 194 -5.50 21.44 4.54
N ASP A 195 -5.56 22.75 4.76
CA ASP A 195 -6.69 23.32 5.50
C ASP A 195 -7.97 23.07 4.68
N LYS A 196 -7.91 23.36 3.39
CA LYS A 196 -8.95 22.97 2.45
C LYS A 196 -8.40 22.01 1.41
N VAL A 197 -9.15 20.96 1.10
CA VAL A 197 -8.80 20.01 0.04
C VAL A 197 -9.93 19.92 -0.97
N ASN A 198 -9.63 20.27 -2.21
CA ASN A 198 -10.56 20.21 -3.33
C ASN A 198 -10.03 19.24 -4.39
N ILE A 199 -10.75 18.16 -4.64
CA ILE A 199 -10.43 17.17 -5.66
C ILE A 199 -11.56 17.11 -6.66
N THR A 200 -11.25 17.33 -7.93
CA THR A 200 -12.23 17.28 -9.02
C THR A 200 -11.74 16.37 -10.14
N SER A 201 -12.52 15.37 -10.46
CA SER A 201 -12.24 14.43 -11.55
C SER A 201 -13.34 14.45 -12.61
N GLY A 202 -12.94 14.42 -13.87
CA GLY A 202 -13.86 14.21 -14.99
C GLY A 202 -14.31 12.76 -15.17
N LYS A 203 -13.67 11.83 -14.45
CA LYS A 203 -14.01 10.39 -14.39
C LYS A 203 -14.09 9.95 -12.92
N ASP A 204 -13.13 9.14 -12.44
CA ASP A 204 -13.14 8.55 -11.12
C ASP A 204 -12.11 9.21 -10.17
N VAL A 205 -12.39 9.18 -8.87
CA VAL A 205 -11.44 9.48 -7.80
C VAL A 205 -11.16 8.20 -7.03
N ASN A 206 -9.90 7.79 -6.99
CA ASN A 206 -9.45 6.59 -6.30
C ASN A 206 -8.49 6.95 -5.15
N ILE A 207 -8.83 6.59 -3.91
CA ILE A 207 -8.00 6.76 -2.71
C ILE A 207 -7.75 5.35 -2.16
N LEU A 208 -6.58 4.77 -2.47
CA LEU A 208 -6.28 3.37 -2.20
C LEU A 208 -5.07 3.24 -1.27
N GLY A 209 -5.27 2.72 -0.05
CA GLY A 209 -4.21 2.62 0.97
C GLY A 209 -3.57 3.96 1.32
N SER A 210 -4.31 5.07 1.21
CA SER A 210 -3.79 6.44 1.18
C SER A 210 -4.70 7.40 1.94
N ASN A 211 -4.22 8.63 2.20
CA ASN A 211 -4.91 9.57 3.05
C ASN A 211 -5.22 10.89 2.34
N VAL A 212 -6.43 11.38 2.51
CA VAL A 212 -6.87 12.73 2.17
C VAL A 212 -7.39 13.40 3.43
N VAL A 213 -6.75 14.49 3.84
CA VAL A 213 -7.02 15.15 5.13
C VAL A 213 -7.25 16.64 4.91
N ALA A 214 -8.47 17.10 5.16
CA ALA A 214 -8.83 18.52 5.20
C ALA A 214 -9.04 18.96 6.66
N GLN A 215 -8.21 19.90 7.13
CA GLN A 215 -8.26 20.38 8.51
C GLN A 215 -9.42 21.37 8.76
N ASP A 216 -10.02 21.89 7.69
CA ASP A 216 -11.22 22.72 7.74
C ASP A 216 -12.32 22.12 6.84
N SER A 217 -12.21 22.30 5.53
CA SER A 217 -13.27 21.89 4.61
C SER A 217 -12.76 21.12 3.40
N GLY A 218 -13.61 20.24 2.84
CA GLY A 218 -13.26 19.43 1.68
C GLY A 218 -14.37 19.38 0.64
N ASN A 219 -13.98 19.43 -0.63
CA ASN A 219 -14.87 19.20 -1.75
C ASN A 219 -14.27 18.12 -2.65
N ILE A 220 -14.93 16.99 -2.77
CA ILE A 220 -14.50 15.89 -3.63
C ILE A 220 -15.60 15.59 -4.64
N SER A 221 -15.29 15.81 -5.91
CA SER A 221 -16.22 15.69 -7.02
C SER A 221 -15.68 14.75 -8.10
N ALA A 222 -16.48 13.78 -8.48
CA ALA A 222 -16.21 12.86 -9.59
C ALA A 222 -17.44 12.76 -10.49
N LYS A 223 -17.23 12.79 -11.81
CA LYS A 223 -18.33 12.46 -12.74
C LYS A 223 -18.64 10.96 -12.75
N GLY A 224 -17.68 10.13 -12.43
CA GLY A 224 -17.80 8.70 -12.20
C GLY A 224 -17.96 8.39 -10.70
N ASN A 225 -17.16 7.49 -10.20
CA ASN A 225 -17.21 7.03 -8.81
C ASN A 225 -16.09 7.62 -7.97
N ILE A 226 -16.34 7.72 -6.66
CA ILE A 226 -15.32 7.98 -5.65
C ILE A 226 -15.11 6.66 -4.89
N THR A 227 -13.89 6.13 -4.96
CA THR A 227 -13.53 4.88 -4.27
C THR A 227 -12.50 5.17 -3.20
N GLU A 228 -12.83 4.90 -1.97
CA GLU A 228 -11.92 4.88 -0.83
C GLU A 228 -11.78 3.44 -0.36
N ALA A 229 -10.61 2.84 -0.53
CA ALA A 229 -10.42 1.44 -0.20
C ALA A 229 -9.06 1.16 0.44
N ALA A 230 -9.08 0.25 1.41
CA ALA A 230 -7.87 -0.30 1.96
C ALA A 230 -7.12 -1.14 0.92
N THR A 231 -5.80 -1.14 1.01
CA THR A 231 -4.93 -2.11 0.36
C THR A 231 -4.56 -3.23 1.33
N LYS A 232 -3.75 -4.18 0.90
CA LYS A 232 -3.36 -5.33 1.72
C LYS A 232 -1.85 -5.41 1.83
N ASP A 233 -1.38 -5.50 3.06
CA ASP A 233 -0.04 -5.96 3.35
C ASP A 233 -0.01 -7.47 3.54
N ILE A 234 1.13 -8.09 3.27
CA ILE A 234 1.33 -9.53 3.36
C ILE A 234 2.37 -9.84 4.43
N ASN A 235 2.09 -10.82 5.25
CA ASN A 235 3.05 -11.43 6.15
C ASN A 235 3.07 -12.94 5.86
N TYR A 236 4.17 -13.41 5.28
CA TYR A 236 4.37 -14.81 4.92
C TYR A 236 5.58 -15.37 5.63
N SER A 237 5.46 -16.53 6.23
CA SER A 237 6.58 -17.28 6.77
C SER A 237 6.48 -18.76 6.41
N TYR A 238 7.61 -19.33 6.05
CA TYR A 238 7.78 -20.75 5.78
C TYR A 238 8.97 -21.25 6.57
N HIS A 239 8.77 -22.33 7.30
CA HIS A 239 9.83 -23.03 8.03
C HIS A 239 9.76 -24.52 7.81
N GLN A 240 10.83 -25.11 7.27
CA GLN A 240 10.94 -26.55 7.10
C GLN A 240 12.19 -27.08 7.82
N LYS A 241 12.01 -28.11 8.59
CA LYS A 241 13.07 -28.82 9.26
C LYS A 241 13.02 -30.31 8.97
N THR A 242 14.07 -30.82 8.35
CA THR A 242 14.19 -32.24 7.99
C THR A 242 15.38 -32.87 8.67
N LYS A 243 15.17 -34.02 9.30
CA LYS A 243 16.22 -34.88 9.84
C LYS A 243 16.13 -36.25 9.24
N LYS A 244 17.26 -36.81 8.77
CA LYS A 244 17.37 -38.19 8.29
C LYS A 244 18.32 -38.95 9.22
N GLY A 245 17.93 -40.14 9.67
CA GLY A 245 18.72 -41.02 10.47
C GLY A 245 19.61 -41.94 9.62
N PHE A 246 20.12 -43.00 10.22
CA PHE A 246 21.07 -43.95 9.63
C PHE A 246 20.58 -44.47 8.28
N GLY A 247 21.41 -44.34 7.23
CA GLY A 247 21.11 -44.75 5.88
C GLY A 247 19.83 -44.17 5.26
N GLY A 248 19.22 -43.15 5.88
CA GLY A 248 17.95 -42.61 5.45
C GLY A 248 16.72 -43.48 5.81
N LEU A 249 16.91 -44.56 6.58
CA LEU A 249 15.85 -45.46 7.02
C LEU A 249 14.90 -44.81 8.02
N THR A 250 15.40 -43.88 8.84
CA THR A 250 14.58 -43.08 9.75
C THR A 250 14.56 -41.66 9.32
N GLY A 251 13.52 -40.91 9.67
CA GLY A 251 13.45 -39.51 9.36
C GLY A 251 12.25 -38.81 9.97
N LYS A 252 12.41 -37.50 10.18
CA LYS A 252 11.34 -36.58 10.57
C LYS A 252 11.45 -35.33 9.72
N SER A 253 10.33 -34.89 9.15
CA SER A 253 10.19 -33.58 8.53
C SER A 253 9.04 -32.84 9.19
N VAL A 254 9.25 -31.58 9.51
CA VAL A 254 8.22 -30.65 9.97
C VAL A 254 8.24 -29.49 9.01
N THR A 255 7.09 -29.15 8.48
CA THR A 255 6.88 -27.97 7.64
C THR A 255 5.78 -27.13 8.25
N GLU A 256 6.08 -25.87 8.45
CA GLU A 256 5.16 -24.85 8.98
C GLU A 256 5.10 -23.70 7.97
N GLU A 257 3.90 -23.25 7.67
CA GLU A 257 3.66 -22.18 6.71
C GLU A 257 2.54 -21.29 7.23
N LEU A 258 2.79 -19.99 7.22
CA LEU A 258 1.84 -18.94 7.55
C LEU A 258 1.74 -17.98 6.39
N HIS A 259 0.52 -17.68 5.97
CA HIS A 259 0.19 -16.55 5.10
C HIS A 259 -0.89 -15.71 5.78
N GLN A 260 -0.65 -14.41 5.88
CA GLN A 260 -1.57 -13.47 6.52
C GLN A 260 -1.67 -12.20 5.68
N GLU A 261 -2.90 -11.82 5.34
CA GLU A 261 -3.22 -10.51 4.80
C GLU A 261 -3.56 -9.55 5.94
N ILE A 262 -3.05 -8.31 5.86
CA ILE A 262 -3.24 -7.25 6.86
C ILE A 262 -3.85 -6.06 6.15
N ASN A 263 -4.89 -5.47 6.75
CA ASN A 263 -5.58 -4.31 6.19
C ASN A 263 -4.71 -3.04 6.31
N ALA A 264 -4.44 -2.39 5.19
CA ALA A 264 -3.82 -1.08 5.12
C ALA A 264 -4.88 -0.06 4.70
N GLU A 265 -5.45 0.63 5.68
CA GLU A 265 -6.62 1.48 5.52
C GLU A 265 -6.31 2.75 4.72
N SER A 266 -7.29 3.24 3.99
CA SER A 266 -7.35 4.62 3.52
C SER A 266 -8.08 5.50 4.55
N ASN A 267 -7.81 6.81 4.50
CA ASN A 267 -8.52 7.77 5.33
C ASN A 267 -8.95 8.97 4.50
N LEU A 268 -10.25 9.20 4.41
CA LEU A 268 -10.82 10.46 3.96
C LEU A 268 -11.39 11.19 5.17
N TYR A 269 -10.65 12.20 5.63
CA TYR A 269 -10.98 12.97 6.81
C TYR A 269 -11.23 14.43 6.45
N VAL A 270 -12.40 14.95 6.77
CA VAL A 270 -12.75 16.37 6.66
C VAL A 270 -13.29 16.83 8.02
N LYS A 271 -12.55 17.72 8.68
CA LYS A 271 -12.85 18.12 10.06
C LYS A 271 -14.18 18.84 10.22
N ASN A 272 -14.51 19.77 9.34
CA ASN A 272 -15.75 20.53 9.41
C ASN A 272 -16.69 20.11 8.26
N LYS A 273 -16.85 20.94 7.24
CA LYS A 273 -17.83 20.70 6.18
C LYS A 273 -17.21 20.00 4.98
N ALA A 274 -17.76 18.86 4.59
CA ALA A 274 -17.45 18.20 3.32
C ALA A 274 -18.61 18.32 2.33
N VAL A 275 -18.27 18.40 1.04
CA VAL A 275 -19.21 18.19 -0.07
C VAL A 275 -18.65 17.07 -0.94
N ILE A 276 -19.40 15.98 -1.06
CA ILE A 276 -19.04 14.81 -1.87
C ILE A 276 -20.01 14.73 -3.05
N ASP A 277 -19.52 15.02 -4.26
CA ASP A 277 -20.29 14.96 -5.50
C ASP A 277 -19.87 13.74 -6.32
N GLY A 278 -20.70 12.71 -6.32
CA GLY A 278 -20.48 11.42 -6.96
C GLY A 278 -20.90 10.29 -6.02
N ASP A 279 -21.09 9.11 -6.57
CA ASP A 279 -21.34 7.92 -5.77
C ASP A 279 -20.03 7.52 -5.07
N ILE A 280 -20.08 7.37 -3.73
CA ILE A 280 -18.88 7.05 -2.93
C ILE A 280 -18.95 5.63 -2.38
N LYS A 281 -17.86 4.90 -2.51
CA LYS A 281 -17.68 3.55 -1.99
C LYS A 281 -16.47 3.49 -1.05
N VAL A 282 -16.70 3.02 0.19
CA VAL A 282 -15.70 2.91 1.25
C VAL A 282 -15.52 1.43 1.61
N LEU A 283 -14.31 0.90 1.47
CA LEU A 283 -14.01 -0.52 1.66
C LEU A 283 -12.87 -0.72 2.66
N GLY A 284 -13.19 -1.24 3.84
CA GLY A 284 -12.20 -1.49 4.90
C GLY A 284 -11.40 -0.25 5.30
N SER A 285 -11.99 0.94 5.19
CA SER A 285 -11.34 2.26 5.28
C SER A 285 -12.13 3.22 6.16
N ASN A 286 -11.61 4.42 6.38
CA ASN A 286 -12.15 5.38 7.34
C ASN A 286 -12.67 6.65 6.65
N LEU A 287 -14.00 6.80 6.56
CA LEU A 287 -14.63 8.04 6.11
C LEU A 287 -15.11 8.85 7.31
N VAL A 288 -14.53 10.03 7.51
CA VAL A 288 -14.86 10.94 8.61
C VAL A 288 -15.25 12.30 8.04
N LEU A 289 -16.50 12.66 8.17
CA LEU A 289 -17.04 13.93 7.69
C LEU A 289 -17.63 14.72 8.86
N GLY A 290 -17.20 15.97 9.00
CA GLY A 290 -17.67 16.87 10.04
C GLY A 290 -19.08 17.40 9.79
N ASP A 291 -19.46 18.35 10.61
CA ASP A 291 -20.82 18.91 10.65
C ASP A 291 -21.24 19.58 9.33
N ASN A 292 -22.55 19.54 9.06
CA ASN A 292 -23.17 20.14 7.87
C ASN A 292 -22.63 19.63 6.53
N SER A 293 -22.03 18.45 6.52
CA SER A 293 -21.52 17.81 5.32
C SER A 293 -22.64 17.29 4.43
N ILE A 294 -22.38 17.19 3.13
CA ILE A 294 -23.35 16.77 2.13
C ILE A 294 -22.73 15.69 1.25
N ILE A 295 -23.43 14.57 1.09
CA ILE A 295 -23.11 13.54 0.10
C ILE A 295 -24.21 13.56 -0.96
N ASN A 296 -23.90 14.03 -2.16
CA ASN A 296 -24.85 14.14 -3.27
C ASN A 296 -25.05 12.82 -4.01
N GLY A 297 -24.06 11.93 -3.99
CA GLY A 297 -24.15 10.58 -4.52
C GLY A 297 -24.70 9.56 -3.52
N LYS A 298 -24.74 8.29 -3.94
CA LYS A 298 -25.02 7.16 -3.05
C LYS A 298 -23.80 6.82 -2.20
N LEU A 299 -23.99 6.66 -0.89
CA LEU A 299 -22.95 6.19 0.01
C LEU A 299 -23.02 4.66 0.12
N THR A 300 -21.92 3.98 -0.15
CA THR A 300 -21.80 2.54 0.05
C THR A 300 -20.58 2.25 0.90
N THR A 301 -20.74 1.54 2.00
CA THR A 301 -19.63 1.09 2.83
C THR A 301 -19.64 -0.42 2.97
N ASP A 302 -18.47 -1.04 2.97
CA ASP A 302 -18.30 -2.48 3.20
C ASP A 302 -16.94 -2.77 3.83
N SER A 303 -16.69 -4.01 4.23
CA SER A 303 -15.40 -4.47 4.71
C SER A 303 -14.42 -4.73 3.56
N ASN A 304 -13.13 -4.79 3.89
CA ASN A 304 -12.12 -5.42 3.07
C ASN A 304 -11.96 -6.88 3.53
N GLU A 305 -12.05 -7.83 2.60
CA GLU A 305 -11.89 -9.26 2.91
C GLU A 305 -10.41 -9.62 3.01
N LEU A 306 -10.00 -10.18 4.14
CA LEU A 306 -8.63 -10.62 4.42
C LEU A 306 -8.59 -12.13 4.53
N HIS A 307 -7.64 -12.74 3.83
CA HIS A 307 -7.41 -14.17 3.86
C HIS A 307 -6.15 -14.49 4.66
N SER A 308 -6.27 -15.42 5.59
CA SER A 308 -5.13 -15.95 6.33
C SER A 308 -5.14 -17.46 6.27
N SER A 309 -3.97 -18.06 6.22
CA SER A 309 -3.83 -19.51 6.28
C SER A 309 -2.63 -19.93 7.10
N TYR A 310 -2.80 -20.97 7.87
CA TYR A 310 -1.74 -21.64 8.60
C TYR A 310 -1.72 -23.11 8.26
N SER A 311 -0.54 -23.68 8.03
CA SER A 311 -0.40 -25.12 7.89
C SER A 311 0.79 -25.67 8.66
N LEU A 312 0.59 -26.80 9.32
CA LEU A 312 1.62 -27.57 10.01
C LEU A 312 1.58 -29.00 9.51
N GLU A 313 2.64 -29.47 8.87
CA GLU A 313 2.78 -30.83 8.42
C GLU A 313 3.94 -31.53 9.11
N GLU A 314 3.68 -32.65 9.75
CA GLU A 314 4.71 -33.52 10.33
C GLU A 314 4.71 -34.87 9.63
N LYS A 315 5.87 -35.25 9.10
CA LYS A 315 6.11 -36.58 8.50
C LYS A 315 7.19 -37.30 9.31
N LYS A 316 6.91 -38.52 9.71
CA LYS A 316 7.87 -39.39 10.39
C LYS A 316 7.98 -40.72 9.65
N LYS A 317 9.18 -41.28 9.64
CA LYS A 317 9.40 -42.69 9.21
C LYS A 317 10.45 -43.30 10.10
N GLY A 318 10.30 -44.59 10.42
CA GLY A 318 11.23 -45.25 11.31
C GLY A 318 10.80 -46.64 11.75
N PHE A 319 11.67 -47.23 12.53
CA PHE A 319 11.38 -48.49 13.21
C PHE A 319 10.64 -48.24 14.50
N SER A 320 9.65 -49.06 14.77
CA SER A 320 8.97 -49.14 16.07
C SER A 320 9.22 -50.56 16.64
N SER A 321 9.39 -50.65 17.95
CA SER A 321 9.46 -51.91 18.64
C SER A 321 8.43 -51.91 19.80
N SER A 322 7.73 -53.00 19.94
CA SER A 322 6.83 -53.22 21.07
C SER A 322 7.15 -54.57 21.75
N ILE A 323 7.06 -54.60 23.07
CA ILE A 323 7.18 -55.78 23.90
C ILE A 323 5.82 -56.00 24.52
N GLY A 324 5.20 -57.16 24.27
CA GLY A 324 3.93 -57.54 24.86
C GLY A 324 4.00 -58.98 25.39
N SER A 325 2.93 -59.45 26.03
CA SER A 325 2.83 -60.80 26.59
C SER A 325 3.02 -61.93 25.57
N GLY A 326 3.04 -61.64 24.27
CA GLY A 326 3.25 -62.57 23.17
C GLY A 326 4.61 -62.50 22.49
N GLY A 327 5.56 -61.62 22.95
CA GLY A 327 6.90 -61.51 22.37
C GLY A 327 7.34 -60.12 21.99
N PHE A 328 8.48 -60.05 21.31
CA PHE A 328 9.05 -58.81 20.75
C PHE A 328 8.68 -58.67 19.30
N SER A 329 8.17 -57.52 18.90
CA SER A 329 7.91 -57.18 17.51
C SER A 329 8.67 -55.91 17.07
N VAL A 330 9.18 -55.93 15.83
CA VAL A 330 9.80 -54.81 15.19
C VAL A 330 8.99 -54.49 13.91
N GLY A 331 8.53 -53.28 13.80
CA GLY A 331 7.83 -52.79 12.65
C GLY A 331 8.57 -51.58 12.01
N TYR A 332 8.42 -51.41 10.72
CA TYR A 332 8.81 -50.16 10.05
C TYR A 332 7.55 -49.43 9.59
N GLY A 333 7.40 -48.22 10.00
CA GLY A 333 6.22 -47.40 9.72
C GLY A 333 6.52 -46.00 9.20
N LYS A 334 5.52 -45.41 8.58
CA LYS A 334 5.46 -44.01 8.20
C LYS A 334 4.20 -43.43 8.81
N SER A 335 4.31 -42.23 9.36
CA SER A 335 3.16 -41.44 9.83
C SER A 335 3.23 -40.05 9.26
N GLN A 336 2.07 -39.48 9.00
CA GLN A 336 1.90 -38.09 8.59
C GLN A 336 0.74 -37.51 9.39
N SER A 337 0.94 -36.35 9.95
CA SER A 337 -0.11 -35.51 10.50
C SER A 337 -0.08 -34.16 9.79
N LYS A 338 -1.22 -33.60 9.55
CA LYS A 338 -1.37 -32.31 8.90
C LYS A 338 -2.50 -31.55 9.56
N LEU A 339 -2.21 -30.31 9.92
CA LEU A 339 -3.17 -29.31 10.35
C LEU A 339 -3.19 -28.21 9.31
N LYS A 340 -4.36 -27.82 8.89
CA LYS A 340 -4.55 -26.61 8.07
C LYS A 340 -5.66 -25.78 8.66
N GLU A 341 -5.40 -24.49 8.73
CA GLU A 341 -6.38 -23.49 9.09
C GLU A 341 -6.47 -22.46 7.97
N LYS A 342 -7.68 -22.03 7.66
CA LYS A 342 -7.96 -20.94 6.72
C LYS A 342 -9.00 -20.04 7.34
N ASP A 343 -8.65 -18.77 7.43
CA ASP A 343 -9.52 -17.74 7.99
C ASP A 343 -9.86 -16.72 6.89
N LEU A 344 -11.12 -16.35 6.80
CA LEU A 344 -11.63 -15.17 6.12
C LEU A 344 -12.09 -14.20 7.20
N THR A 345 -11.45 -13.03 7.26
CA THR A 345 -11.79 -11.96 8.20
C THR A 345 -12.22 -10.73 7.42
N ASN A 346 -13.29 -10.09 7.85
CA ASN A 346 -13.79 -8.86 7.27
C ASN A 346 -13.26 -7.65 8.06
N ALA A 347 -12.25 -6.95 7.53
CA ALA A 347 -11.79 -5.70 8.08
C ALA A 347 -12.86 -4.62 7.84
N LYS A 348 -13.53 -4.20 8.90
CA LYS A 348 -14.67 -3.28 8.83
C LYS A 348 -14.22 -1.88 8.42
N SER A 349 -15.08 -1.20 7.66
CA SER A 349 -14.97 0.25 7.48
C SER A 349 -15.36 0.99 8.76
N ASN A 350 -14.89 2.23 8.92
CA ASN A 350 -15.35 3.17 9.92
C ASN A 350 -15.99 4.37 9.23
N LEU A 351 -17.25 4.62 9.54
CA LEU A 351 -18.00 5.75 9.03
C LEU A 351 -18.37 6.67 10.21
N VAL A 352 -17.85 7.89 10.18
CA VAL A 352 -18.17 8.92 11.18
C VAL A 352 -18.78 10.12 10.46
N LEU A 353 -20.04 10.44 10.80
CA LEU A 353 -20.77 11.58 10.28
C LEU A 353 -21.09 12.54 11.43
N GLY A 354 -20.72 13.79 11.30
CA GLY A 354 -21.01 14.85 12.25
C GLY A 354 -22.50 15.19 12.33
N ASP A 355 -22.83 16.34 12.90
CA ASP A 355 -24.20 16.83 13.00
C ASP A 355 -24.68 17.46 11.68
N ASN A 356 -26.01 17.32 11.43
CA ASN A 356 -26.70 17.88 10.25
C ASN A 356 -26.11 17.42 8.90
N VAL A 357 -25.62 16.19 8.84
CA VAL A 357 -25.14 15.61 7.57
C VAL A 357 -26.32 15.24 6.68
N THR A 358 -26.21 15.54 5.38
CA THR A 358 -27.26 15.26 4.39
C THR A 358 -26.79 14.19 3.39
N LEU A 359 -27.57 13.13 3.22
CA LEU A 359 -27.41 12.10 2.21
C LEU A 359 -28.49 12.27 1.13
N ASN A 360 -28.12 12.67 -0.07
CA ASN A 360 -29.09 12.98 -1.12
C ASN A 360 -29.61 11.76 -1.89
N LYS A 361 -28.88 10.61 -1.89
CA LYS A 361 -29.29 9.37 -2.58
C LYS A 361 -29.34 8.12 -1.70
N GLY A 362 -29.38 8.30 -0.37
CA GLY A 362 -29.41 7.19 0.58
C GLY A 362 -28.05 6.51 0.79
N ALA A 363 -28.04 5.39 1.53
CA ALA A 363 -26.82 4.67 1.87
C ALA A 363 -27.02 3.15 1.98
N GLU A 364 -25.98 2.40 1.66
CA GLU A 364 -25.82 0.98 1.99
C GLU A 364 -24.61 0.84 2.92
N ILE A 365 -24.85 0.47 4.18
CA ILE A 365 -23.85 0.41 5.24
C ILE A 365 -23.71 -1.06 5.65
N THR A 366 -22.66 -1.73 5.16
CA THR A 366 -22.40 -3.14 5.41
C THR A 366 -21.08 -3.29 6.15
N ALA A 367 -21.02 -4.18 7.14
CA ALA A 367 -19.81 -4.51 7.91
C ALA A 367 -19.01 -3.26 8.32
N THR A 368 -19.69 -2.26 8.89
CA THR A 368 -19.14 -0.93 9.17
C THR A 368 -19.40 -0.53 10.61
N ASN A 369 -18.39 0.05 11.26
CA ASN A 369 -18.59 0.78 12.51
C ASN A 369 -19.14 2.16 12.17
N PHE A 370 -20.40 2.42 12.53
CA PHE A 370 -21.07 3.65 12.18
C PHE A 370 -21.34 4.51 13.41
N THR A 371 -20.79 5.72 13.40
CA THR A 371 -21.00 6.76 14.41
C THR A 371 -21.54 7.99 13.72
N HIS A 372 -22.60 8.58 14.24
CA HIS A 372 -23.24 9.73 13.61
C HIS A 372 -23.92 10.66 14.60
N GLY A 373 -23.98 11.95 14.25
CA GLY A 373 -24.89 12.92 14.82
C GLY A 373 -26.25 12.89 14.13
N LYS A 374 -26.86 14.03 13.86
CA LYS A 374 -28.10 14.11 13.10
C LYS A 374 -27.83 13.92 11.61
N VAL A 375 -28.40 12.88 11.01
CA VAL A 375 -28.31 12.62 9.57
C VAL A 375 -29.69 12.75 8.92
N THR A 376 -29.77 13.47 7.81
CA THR A 376 -30.98 13.62 6.99
C THR A 376 -30.80 12.90 5.67
N VAL A 377 -31.76 12.08 5.27
CA VAL A 377 -31.80 11.40 3.97
C VAL A 377 -32.89 12.01 3.13
N ASN A 378 -32.53 12.64 2.01
CA ASN A 378 -33.52 13.32 1.15
C ASN A 378 -34.22 12.34 0.21
N ASN A 379 -33.46 11.48 -0.47
CA ASN A 379 -33.99 10.47 -1.39
C ASN A 379 -33.28 9.14 -1.17
N GLY A 380 -34.01 8.05 -1.37
CA GLY A 380 -33.49 6.69 -1.24
C GLY A 380 -33.59 6.15 0.19
N ASP A 381 -33.15 4.94 0.36
CA ASP A 381 -33.19 4.19 1.60
C ASP A 381 -31.81 4.12 2.28
N VAL A 382 -31.84 3.90 3.60
CA VAL A 382 -30.64 3.47 4.33
C VAL A 382 -30.78 2.00 4.65
N LYS A 383 -29.81 1.20 4.17
CA LYS A 383 -29.76 -0.26 4.40
C LYS A 383 -28.55 -0.60 5.22
N PHE A 384 -28.73 -1.49 6.20
CA PHE A 384 -27.65 -2.00 7.01
C PHE A 384 -27.43 -3.49 6.72
N GLY A 385 -26.18 -3.90 6.63
CA GLY A 385 -25.76 -5.27 6.37
C GLY A 385 -24.62 -5.72 7.28
N ALA A 386 -24.37 -7.02 7.27
CA ALA A 386 -23.25 -7.62 7.97
C ALA A 386 -22.48 -8.58 7.06
N ARG A 387 -21.21 -8.77 7.34
CA ARG A 387 -20.37 -9.83 6.76
C ARG A 387 -20.02 -10.85 7.82
N LYS A 388 -19.81 -12.07 7.40
CA LYS A 388 -19.48 -13.18 8.28
C LYS A 388 -18.02 -13.57 8.11
N ASP A 389 -17.27 -13.58 9.20
CA ASP A 389 -15.96 -14.20 9.24
C ASP A 389 -16.10 -15.72 9.26
N THR A 390 -15.19 -16.42 8.60
CA THR A 390 -15.18 -17.89 8.57
C THR A 390 -13.83 -18.42 8.98
N ARG A 391 -13.82 -19.59 9.61
CA ARG A 391 -12.63 -20.35 9.95
C ARG A 391 -12.84 -21.81 9.62
N ASP A 392 -11.98 -22.34 8.77
CA ASP A 392 -11.96 -23.76 8.39
C ASP A 392 -10.71 -24.41 8.97
N VAL A 393 -10.87 -25.54 9.65
CA VAL A 393 -9.78 -26.31 10.26
C VAL A 393 -9.87 -27.76 9.78
N GLU A 394 -8.77 -28.26 9.16
CA GLU A 394 -8.62 -29.64 8.65
C GLU A 394 -7.48 -30.38 9.37
#